data_d53e31baae5798a6b7ee77a62baa542b
#
_entry.id   d53e31baae5798a6b7ee77a62baa542b
#
_cell.length_a   1.000
_cell.length_b   1.000
_cell.length_c   1.000
_cell.angle_alpha   90.00
_cell.angle_beta   90.00
_cell.angle_gamma   90.00
#
_symmetry.space_group_name_H-M   'P 1'
#
loop_
_entity.id
_entity.type
_entity.pdbx_description
1 polymer ?
#
loop_
_entity_poly.entity_id
_entity_poly.type
_entity_poly.pdbx_seq_one_letter_code
_entity_poly.pdbx_strand_id
1 'polypeptide(L)'
;AVSNYGDGNIAIILGQKDGVFKQKINIKVGRLPIAVSVGDFNNDAKLDLAVTLRFDKLVILLGIGNGNFKMGEVYKASGTPAYMTIGDFNNDKNLDIAAAFNGVQVNFIRIFYGNGDGTFKIPMKILGGKQSAFITQYDFNNDSKNDLVTSSSMNDVIKIFINNGKNGFTSITDTAAEKGPEYIVPGDFTGDNIPDLAVANRRDASISILQGRGDGTFIFPHFNYPVGANAKAMVGEDFNDDGLTDLALLIYDKQMLVIILRKNSSPN
;
A
#
# COMPACT_ATOMS: atom_id res chain seq x y z
N ALA A 1 -15.29 0.47 1.38
CA ALA A 1 -15.36 -0.94 0.99
C ALA A 1 -14.58 -1.79 1.98
N VAL A 2 -15.07 -2.97 2.30
CA VAL A 2 -14.44 -3.91 3.25
C VAL A 2 -14.39 -5.30 2.63
N SER A 3 -13.20 -5.93 2.60
CA SER A 3 -13.05 -7.30 2.15
C SER A 3 -13.45 -8.30 3.26
N ASN A 4 -14.48 -9.13 3.00
CA ASN A 4 -14.90 -10.17 3.92
C ASN A 4 -14.29 -11.50 3.50
N TYR A 5 -13.14 -11.81 4.07
CA TYR A 5 -12.30 -12.96 3.71
C TYR A 5 -13.07 -14.28 3.79
N GLY A 6 -13.83 -14.53 4.86
CA GLY A 6 -14.59 -15.78 5.05
C GLY A 6 -15.78 -15.92 4.10
N ASP A 7 -16.46 -14.83 3.80
CA ASP A 7 -17.73 -14.84 3.04
C ASP A 7 -17.51 -14.75 1.51
N GLY A 8 -16.31 -14.41 1.06
CA GLY A 8 -16.00 -14.28 -0.36
C GLY A 8 -16.69 -13.09 -1.04
N ASN A 9 -16.90 -12.01 -0.29
CA ASN A 9 -17.56 -10.81 -0.78
C ASN A 9 -16.85 -9.54 -0.33
N ILE A 10 -17.16 -8.42 -1.01
CA ILE A 10 -16.85 -7.06 -0.58
C ILE A 10 -18.10 -6.43 -0.03
N ALA A 11 -18.04 -5.89 1.19
CA ALA A 11 -19.10 -5.08 1.76
C ALA A 11 -18.89 -3.61 1.44
N ILE A 12 -19.87 -2.98 0.83
CA ILE A 12 -19.94 -1.53 0.63
C ILE A 12 -20.84 -0.96 1.71
N ILE A 13 -20.30 -0.06 2.50
CA ILE A 13 -21.02 0.62 3.56
C ILE A 13 -21.07 2.10 3.19
N LEU A 14 -22.26 2.63 3.00
CA LEU A 14 -22.45 4.01 2.53
C LEU A 14 -22.42 4.99 3.70
N GLY A 15 -21.50 5.96 3.65
CA GLY A 15 -21.44 7.06 4.58
C GLY A 15 -22.57 8.07 4.35
N GLN A 16 -23.04 8.69 5.41
CA GLN A 16 -24.00 9.78 5.43
C GLN A 16 -23.32 11.08 5.86
N LYS A 17 -23.97 12.22 5.59
CA LYS A 17 -23.42 13.55 5.97
C LYS A 17 -23.25 13.75 7.47
N ASP A 18 -23.94 12.97 8.28
CA ASP A 18 -23.87 13.00 9.75
C ASP A 18 -22.75 12.09 10.33
N GLY A 19 -21.88 11.55 9.47
CA GLY A 19 -20.81 10.62 9.88
C GLY A 19 -21.29 9.20 10.16
N VAL A 20 -22.58 8.92 10.01
CA VAL A 20 -23.15 7.59 10.23
C VAL A 20 -23.02 6.75 8.95
N PHE A 21 -22.72 5.49 9.11
CA PHE A 21 -22.73 4.51 8.02
C PHE A 21 -24.06 3.76 7.99
N LYS A 22 -24.78 3.89 6.90
CA LYS A 22 -26.06 3.19 6.66
C LYS A 22 -25.92 2.32 5.42
N GLN A 23 -26.78 1.35 5.29
CA GLN A 23 -26.88 0.45 4.16
C GLN A 23 -25.57 -0.32 3.84
N LYS A 24 -25.64 -1.62 3.96
CA LYS A 24 -24.57 -2.54 3.59
C LYS A 24 -24.97 -3.30 2.32
N ILE A 25 -24.14 -3.18 1.28
CA ILE A 25 -24.29 -3.95 0.02
C ILE A 25 -23.17 -4.97 -0.01
N ASN A 26 -23.49 -6.25 -0.19
CA ASN A 26 -22.50 -7.31 -0.32
C ASN A 26 -22.37 -7.72 -1.79
N ILE A 27 -21.14 -7.67 -2.33
CA ILE A 27 -20.82 -8.02 -3.71
C ILE A 27 -19.96 -9.27 -3.70
N LYS A 28 -20.46 -10.37 -4.26
CA LYS A 28 -19.67 -11.59 -4.41
C LYS A 28 -18.55 -11.39 -5.41
N VAL A 29 -17.30 -11.64 -5.00
CA VAL A 29 -16.10 -11.45 -5.85
C VAL A 29 -15.32 -12.76 -6.02
N GLY A 30 -15.59 -13.77 -5.20
CA GLY A 30 -14.87 -15.03 -5.19
C GLY A 30 -14.29 -15.35 -3.82
N ARG A 31 -13.63 -16.50 -3.70
CA ARG A 31 -13.16 -17.00 -2.41
C ARG A 31 -11.98 -16.18 -1.86
N LEU A 32 -12.04 -15.86 -0.58
CA LEU A 32 -10.96 -15.30 0.23
C LEU A 32 -10.40 -13.98 -0.34
N PRO A 33 -11.20 -12.91 -0.47
CA PRO A 33 -10.68 -11.59 -0.83
C PRO A 33 -9.74 -11.08 0.28
N ILE A 34 -8.59 -10.51 -0.12
CA ILE A 34 -7.54 -10.06 0.80
C ILE A 34 -7.54 -8.53 0.89
N ALA A 35 -7.24 -7.87 -0.22
CA ALA A 35 -7.13 -6.42 -0.27
C ALA A 35 -8.13 -5.85 -1.29
N VAL A 36 -8.55 -4.62 -1.03
CA VAL A 36 -9.39 -3.83 -1.91
C VAL A 36 -8.78 -2.44 -2.04
N SER A 37 -8.66 -1.94 -3.27
CA SER A 37 -8.23 -0.59 -3.58
C SER A 37 -9.24 0.09 -4.51
N VAL A 38 -9.25 1.42 -4.48
CA VAL A 38 -10.28 2.24 -5.12
C VAL A 38 -9.63 3.15 -6.16
N GLY A 39 -10.21 3.25 -7.34
CA GLY A 39 -9.77 4.15 -8.41
C GLY A 39 -10.80 4.19 -9.53
N ASP A 40 -10.75 5.20 -10.38
CA ASP A 40 -11.53 5.26 -11.62
C ASP A 40 -10.69 4.63 -12.75
N PHE A 41 -10.91 3.34 -13.02
CA PHE A 41 -10.11 2.58 -13.98
C PHE A 41 -10.61 2.69 -15.41
N ASN A 42 -11.82 3.25 -15.61
CA ASN A 42 -12.45 3.39 -16.91
C ASN A 42 -12.69 4.84 -17.33
N ASN A 43 -12.22 5.81 -16.53
CA ASN A 43 -12.34 7.25 -16.78
C ASN A 43 -13.80 7.72 -16.92
N ASP A 44 -14.76 7.10 -16.19
CA ASP A 44 -16.19 7.46 -16.23
C ASP A 44 -16.61 8.35 -15.04
N ALA A 45 -15.65 8.83 -14.25
CA ALA A 45 -15.82 9.64 -13.04
C ALA A 45 -16.59 8.93 -11.90
N LYS A 46 -16.67 7.60 -11.92
CA LYS A 46 -17.16 6.79 -10.81
C LYS A 46 -16.03 5.93 -10.25
N LEU A 47 -16.08 5.72 -8.95
CA LEU A 47 -15.07 4.91 -8.29
C LEU A 47 -15.32 3.42 -8.56
N ASP A 48 -14.29 2.75 -9.06
CA ASP A 48 -14.19 1.32 -9.28
C ASP A 48 -13.42 0.66 -8.12
N LEU A 49 -13.43 -0.66 -8.06
CA LEU A 49 -12.66 -1.43 -7.09
C LEU A 49 -11.76 -2.45 -7.78
N ALA A 50 -10.52 -2.52 -7.32
CA ALA A 50 -9.62 -3.63 -7.57
C ALA A 50 -9.57 -4.52 -6.33
N VAL A 51 -9.79 -5.82 -6.49
CA VAL A 51 -9.87 -6.78 -5.38
C VAL A 51 -8.91 -7.92 -5.61
N THR A 52 -7.99 -8.15 -4.68
CA THR A 52 -7.12 -9.33 -4.72
C THR A 52 -7.77 -10.51 -4.01
N LEU A 53 -7.69 -11.68 -4.62
CA LEU A 53 -8.14 -12.94 -4.01
C LEU A 53 -6.94 -13.83 -3.70
N ARG A 54 -7.00 -14.58 -2.61
CA ARG A 54 -5.90 -15.44 -2.15
C ARG A 54 -5.40 -16.43 -3.21
N PHE A 55 -6.29 -16.91 -4.05
CA PHE A 55 -5.98 -17.90 -5.08
C PHE A 55 -5.75 -17.24 -6.43
N ASP A 56 -4.65 -16.49 -6.55
CA ASP A 56 -4.06 -16.09 -7.83
C ASP A 56 -4.94 -15.20 -8.71
N LYS A 57 -5.77 -14.33 -8.13
CA LYS A 57 -6.68 -13.48 -8.91
C LYS A 57 -6.67 -12.03 -8.47
N LEU A 58 -6.75 -11.15 -9.44
CA LEU A 58 -7.14 -9.75 -9.33
C LEU A 58 -8.49 -9.59 -10.03
N VAL A 59 -9.49 -9.09 -9.33
CA VAL A 59 -10.86 -8.88 -9.83
C VAL A 59 -11.12 -7.38 -9.90
N ILE A 60 -11.65 -6.90 -11.01
CA ILE A 60 -12.07 -5.51 -11.19
C ILE A 60 -13.59 -5.45 -11.08
N LEU A 61 -14.06 -4.46 -10.32
CA LEU A 61 -15.48 -4.13 -10.20
C LEU A 61 -15.67 -2.71 -10.67
N LEU A 62 -16.43 -2.50 -11.73
CA LEU A 62 -16.72 -1.17 -12.30
C LEU A 62 -17.91 -0.54 -11.59
N GLY A 63 -17.72 0.66 -11.07
CA GLY A 63 -18.74 1.41 -10.35
C GLY A 63 -19.84 1.91 -11.26
N ILE A 64 -21.09 1.70 -10.88
CA ILE A 64 -22.24 2.23 -11.64
C ILE A 64 -22.96 3.37 -10.88
N GLY A 65 -22.39 3.77 -9.74
CA GLY A 65 -22.95 4.77 -8.83
C GLY A 65 -23.76 4.15 -7.69
N ASN A 66 -24.05 4.97 -6.67
CA ASN A 66 -24.85 4.60 -5.49
C ASN A 66 -24.35 3.35 -4.73
N GLY A 67 -23.03 3.08 -4.76
CA GLY A 67 -22.43 1.92 -4.12
C GLY A 67 -22.66 0.59 -4.84
N ASN A 68 -23.20 0.60 -6.04
CA ASN A 68 -23.39 -0.56 -6.89
C ASN A 68 -22.24 -0.71 -7.89
N PHE A 69 -21.95 -1.96 -8.28
CA PHE A 69 -20.83 -2.31 -9.14
C PHE A 69 -21.23 -3.39 -10.15
N LYS A 70 -20.61 -3.33 -11.32
CA LYS A 70 -20.65 -4.39 -12.34
C LYS A 70 -19.33 -5.16 -12.27
N MET A 71 -19.40 -6.48 -12.41
CA MET A 71 -18.22 -7.32 -12.55
C MET A 71 -17.49 -6.95 -13.85
N GLY A 72 -16.23 -6.56 -13.73
CA GLY A 72 -15.30 -6.36 -14.82
C GLY A 72 -14.44 -7.61 -15.08
N GLU A 73 -13.24 -7.40 -15.60
CA GLU A 73 -12.30 -8.47 -15.91
C GLU A 73 -11.68 -9.11 -14.68
N VAL A 74 -11.24 -10.37 -14.84
CA VAL A 74 -10.53 -11.15 -13.83
C VAL A 74 -9.15 -11.53 -14.36
N TYR A 75 -8.10 -11.04 -13.72
CA TYR A 75 -6.73 -11.27 -14.11
C TYR A 75 -6.09 -12.37 -13.27
N LYS A 76 -5.26 -13.19 -13.92
CA LYS A 76 -4.41 -14.15 -13.23
C LYS A 76 -3.22 -13.44 -12.61
N ALA A 77 -3.10 -13.55 -11.29
CA ALA A 77 -2.07 -12.86 -10.52
C ALA A 77 -0.78 -13.69 -10.31
N SER A 78 -0.82 -15.02 -10.56
CA SER A 78 0.31 -15.98 -10.45
C SER A 78 1.05 -15.92 -9.11
N GLY A 79 0.31 -16.06 -8.03
CA GLY A 79 0.76 -16.02 -6.63
C GLY A 79 -0.33 -15.54 -5.71
N THR A 80 -0.11 -15.54 -4.40
CA THR A 80 -1.05 -14.98 -3.44
C THR A 80 -0.78 -13.48 -3.31
N PRO A 81 -1.60 -12.60 -3.94
CA PRO A 81 -1.41 -11.16 -3.79
C PRO A 81 -1.74 -10.76 -2.33
N ALA A 82 -0.89 -9.95 -1.73
CA ALA A 82 -1.07 -9.47 -0.36
C ALA A 82 -1.64 -8.06 -0.32
N TYR A 83 -0.89 -7.10 -0.85
CA TYR A 83 -1.26 -5.69 -0.92
C TYR A 83 -1.10 -5.15 -2.34
N MET A 84 -1.78 -4.04 -2.61
CA MET A 84 -1.66 -3.30 -3.87
C MET A 84 -1.76 -1.81 -3.64
N THR A 85 -1.14 -1.06 -4.54
CA THR A 85 -1.26 0.40 -4.65
C THR A 85 -1.69 0.77 -6.07
N ILE A 86 -2.26 1.96 -6.24
CA ILE A 86 -2.85 2.43 -7.49
C ILE A 86 -2.26 3.80 -7.83
N GLY A 87 -1.78 3.95 -9.06
CA GLY A 87 -1.23 5.22 -9.56
C GLY A 87 -1.01 5.15 -11.05
N ASP A 88 -0.73 6.27 -11.67
CA ASP A 88 -0.26 6.31 -13.06
C ASP A 88 1.26 6.12 -13.05
N PHE A 89 1.72 4.89 -13.33
CA PHE A 89 3.15 4.54 -13.26
C PHE A 89 3.87 4.72 -14.60
N ASN A 90 3.15 4.99 -15.69
CA ASN A 90 3.73 5.15 -17.02
C ASN A 90 3.48 6.52 -17.64
N ASN A 91 2.81 7.42 -16.90
CA ASN A 91 2.44 8.79 -17.31
C ASN A 91 1.51 8.81 -18.54
N ASP A 92 0.59 7.83 -18.67
CA ASP A 92 -0.43 7.81 -19.72
C ASP A 92 -1.79 8.34 -19.28
N LYS A 93 -1.90 8.79 -18.01
CA LYS A 93 -3.08 9.32 -17.32
C LYS A 93 -4.16 8.27 -17.01
N ASN A 94 -3.86 7.00 -17.21
CA ASN A 94 -4.73 5.92 -16.77
C ASN A 94 -4.19 5.35 -15.46
N LEU A 95 -5.09 4.90 -14.59
CA LEU A 95 -4.67 4.27 -13.35
C LEU A 95 -4.16 2.85 -13.59
N ASP A 96 -2.98 2.59 -13.05
CA ASP A 96 -2.30 1.31 -13.03
C ASP A 96 -2.41 0.67 -11.63
N ILE A 97 -2.14 -0.61 -11.52
CA ILE A 97 -2.13 -1.36 -10.26
C ILE A 97 -0.77 -2.01 -10.06
N ALA A 98 -0.10 -1.69 -8.95
CA ALA A 98 1.08 -2.42 -8.50
C ALA A 98 0.71 -3.35 -7.33
N ALA A 99 0.99 -4.64 -7.44
CA ALA A 99 0.63 -5.65 -6.44
C ALA A 99 1.85 -6.41 -5.94
N ALA A 100 1.97 -6.52 -4.60
CA ALA A 100 2.94 -7.34 -3.91
C ALA A 100 2.38 -8.74 -3.63
N PHE A 101 3.26 -9.74 -3.59
CA PHE A 101 2.88 -11.13 -3.43
C PHE A 101 3.55 -11.78 -2.23
N ASN A 102 2.73 -12.39 -1.38
CA ASN A 102 3.18 -13.12 -0.21
C ASN A 102 3.30 -14.61 -0.55
N GLY A 103 4.50 -15.15 -0.54
CA GLY A 103 4.76 -16.57 -0.77
C GLY A 103 6.25 -16.90 -0.71
N VAL A 104 6.59 -18.06 -0.16
CA VAL A 104 8.00 -18.46 0.06
C VAL A 104 8.78 -18.58 -1.26
N GLN A 105 8.09 -18.90 -2.35
CA GLN A 105 8.70 -19.01 -3.69
C GLN A 105 8.40 -17.83 -4.61
N VAL A 106 7.65 -16.83 -4.11
CA VAL A 106 7.24 -15.65 -4.89
C VAL A 106 8.07 -14.48 -4.41
N ASN A 107 8.91 -13.98 -5.29
CA ASN A 107 9.84 -12.88 -5.01
C ASN A 107 9.70 -11.73 -6.02
N PHE A 108 8.47 -11.47 -6.47
CA PHE A 108 8.21 -10.41 -7.44
C PHE A 108 6.98 -9.57 -7.05
N ILE A 109 6.93 -8.36 -7.57
CA ILE A 109 5.74 -7.52 -7.68
C ILE A 109 5.24 -7.55 -9.12
N ARG A 110 3.97 -7.22 -9.32
CA ARG A 110 3.38 -7.12 -10.66
C ARG A 110 2.77 -5.74 -10.86
N ILE A 111 3.03 -5.18 -12.03
CA ILE A 111 2.44 -3.93 -12.48
C ILE A 111 1.44 -4.25 -13.59
N PHE A 112 0.18 -3.94 -13.37
CA PHE A 112 -0.90 -4.03 -14.34
C PHE A 112 -1.14 -2.62 -14.89
N TYR A 113 -0.69 -2.35 -16.11
CA TYR A 113 -0.90 -1.06 -16.76
C TYR A 113 -2.33 -0.95 -17.29
N GLY A 114 -3.05 0.11 -16.89
CA GLY A 114 -4.42 0.37 -17.30
C GLY A 114 -4.54 0.78 -18.76
N ASN A 115 -5.64 0.43 -19.40
CA ASN A 115 -5.99 0.91 -20.73
C ASN A 115 -6.95 2.12 -20.70
N GLY A 116 -7.44 2.51 -19.49
CA GLY A 116 -8.40 3.60 -19.30
C GLY A 116 -9.85 3.23 -19.64
N ASP A 117 -10.12 1.96 -19.89
CA ASP A 117 -11.46 1.42 -20.17
C ASP A 117 -11.91 0.36 -19.12
N GLY A 118 -11.22 0.30 -17.99
CA GLY A 118 -11.43 -0.70 -16.94
C GLY A 118 -10.70 -2.02 -17.17
N THR A 119 -9.94 -2.13 -18.28
CA THR A 119 -9.09 -3.28 -18.58
C THR A 119 -7.61 -2.95 -18.39
N PHE A 120 -6.77 -4.00 -18.28
CA PHE A 120 -5.34 -3.87 -18.03
C PHE A 120 -4.54 -4.72 -19.01
N LYS A 121 -3.33 -4.26 -19.33
CA LYS A 121 -2.33 -4.97 -20.14
C LYS A 121 -1.81 -6.21 -19.40
N ILE A 122 -1.10 -7.08 -20.13
CA ILE A 122 -0.36 -8.20 -19.52
C ILE A 122 0.62 -7.65 -18.48
N PRO A 123 0.57 -8.13 -17.22
CA PRO A 123 1.34 -7.51 -16.15
C PRO A 123 2.85 -7.70 -16.31
N MET A 124 3.59 -6.62 -16.06
CA MET A 124 5.03 -6.64 -15.92
C MET A 124 5.42 -7.26 -14.58
N LYS A 125 6.53 -8.00 -14.54
CA LYS A 125 7.14 -8.53 -13.33
C LYS A 125 8.41 -7.78 -12.97
N ILE A 126 8.55 -7.44 -11.68
CA ILE A 126 9.77 -6.88 -11.11
C ILE A 126 10.17 -7.71 -9.88
N LEU A 127 11.45 -7.96 -9.66
CA LEU A 127 11.94 -8.69 -8.49
C LEU A 127 11.73 -7.87 -7.21
N GLY A 128 10.77 -8.26 -6.38
CA GLY A 128 10.31 -7.53 -5.20
C GLY A 128 10.88 -8.00 -3.85
N GLY A 129 11.76 -9.01 -3.86
CA GLY A 129 12.24 -9.65 -2.63
C GLY A 129 11.35 -10.80 -2.14
N LYS A 130 11.85 -11.60 -1.20
CA LYS A 130 11.10 -12.75 -0.66
C LYS A 130 10.04 -12.28 0.32
N GLN A 131 8.83 -12.80 0.17
CA GLN A 131 7.66 -12.41 0.96
C GLN A 131 7.46 -10.88 0.98
N SER A 132 7.27 -10.28 -0.20
CA SER A 132 6.84 -8.88 -0.28
C SER A 132 5.45 -8.78 0.35
N ALA A 133 5.41 -8.34 1.61
CA ALA A 133 4.18 -8.33 2.41
C ALA A 133 3.33 -7.10 2.13
N PHE A 134 3.97 -5.98 1.85
CA PHE A 134 3.32 -4.68 1.63
C PHE A 134 3.93 -3.96 0.43
N ILE A 135 3.15 -3.13 -0.22
CA ILE A 135 3.58 -2.23 -1.29
C ILE A 135 2.83 -0.91 -1.17
N THR A 136 3.55 0.18 -1.34
CA THR A 136 2.96 1.52 -1.47
C THR A 136 3.78 2.34 -2.46
N GLN A 137 3.33 3.57 -2.75
CA GLN A 137 3.97 4.48 -3.67
C GLN A 137 4.24 5.83 -3.03
N TYR A 138 5.28 6.49 -3.49
CA TYR A 138 5.60 7.87 -3.17
C TYR A 138 6.68 8.37 -4.14
N ASP A 139 6.82 9.68 -4.30
CA ASP A 139 7.94 10.28 -5.05
C ASP A 139 9.16 10.40 -4.12
N PHE A 140 10.04 9.40 -4.12
CA PHE A 140 11.20 9.34 -3.21
C PHE A 140 12.42 10.12 -3.71
N ASN A 141 12.43 10.54 -4.98
CA ASN A 141 13.55 11.26 -5.58
C ASN A 141 13.19 12.67 -6.05
N ASN A 142 11.96 13.15 -5.75
CA ASN A 142 11.44 14.46 -6.12
C ASN A 142 11.44 14.73 -7.64
N ASP A 143 11.17 13.67 -8.44
CA ASP A 143 11.07 13.80 -9.91
C ASP A 143 9.64 13.90 -10.42
N SER A 144 8.67 14.03 -9.51
CA SER A 144 7.23 14.11 -9.74
C SER A 144 6.61 12.83 -10.33
N LYS A 145 7.28 11.68 -10.18
CA LYS A 145 6.74 10.37 -10.51
C LYS A 145 6.62 9.52 -9.26
N ASN A 146 5.56 8.76 -9.20
CA ASN A 146 5.40 7.83 -8.08
C ASN A 146 6.31 6.62 -8.25
N ASP A 147 7.26 6.49 -7.34
CA ASP A 147 8.10 5.32 -7.15
C ASP A 147 7.35 4.24 -6.36
N LEU A 148 7.90 3.05 -6.27
CA LEU A 148 7.34 1.98 -5.48
C LEU A 148 8.28 1.58 -4.34
N VAL A 149 7.70 1.28 -3.19
CA VAL A 149 8.42 0.70 -2.06
C VAL A 149 7.72 -0.57 -1.59
N THR A 150 8.50 -1.62 -1.29
CA THR A 150 7.98 -2.87 -0.75
C THR A 150 8.79 -3.33 0.45
N SER A 151 8.13 -4.00 1.40
CA SER A 151 8.76 -4.69 2.50
C SER A 151 9.07 -6.14 2.12
N SER A 152 10.25 -6.64 2.47
CA SER A 152 10.63 -8.05 2.35
C SER A 152 10.85 -8.63 3.74
N SER A 153 9.79 -9.18 4.31
CA SER A 153 9.78 -9.61 5.72
C SER A 153 10.69 -10.80 6.03
N MET A 154 11.05 -11.61 5.03
CA MET A 154 12.02 -12.70 5.20
C MET A 154 13.48 -12.26 5.08
N ASN A 155 13.76 -11.20 4.35
CA ASN A 155 15.10 -10.71 4.13
C ASN A 155 15.47 -9.54 5.07
N ASP A 156 14.50 -9.03 5.83
CA ASP A 156 14.66 -7.88 6.73
C ASP A 156 15.13 -6.62 5.98
N VAL A 157 14.57 -6.39 4.78
CA VAL A 157 14.90 -5.25 3.92
C VAL A 157 13.67 -4.56 3.37
N ILE A 158 13.85 -3.30 3.04
CA ILE A 158 12.95 -2.48 2.24
C ILE A 158 13.56 -2.35 0.85
N LYS A 159 12.74 -2.52 -0.19
CA LYS A 159 13.14 -2.36 -1.58
C LYS A 159 12.44 -1.16 -2.19
N ILE A 160 13.23 -0.27 -2.78
CA ILE A 160 12.77 0.89 -3.51
C ILE A 160 12.96 0.66 -5.02
N PHE A 161 11.97 1.07 -5.80
CA PHE A 161 11.96 0.98 -7.25
C PHE A 161 11.66 2.36 -7.81
N ILE A 162 12.67 3.02 -8.34
CA ILE A 162 12.53 4.34 -8.97
C ILE A 162 11.84 4.19 -10.32
N ASN A 163 10.80 4.98 -10.50
CA ASN A 163 9.99 5.01 -11.70
C ASN A 163 10.67 5.86 -12.79
N ASN A 164 11.02 5.27 -13.93
CA ASN A 164 11.61 6.01 -15.04
C ASN A 164 10.57 6.67 -15.98
N GLY A 165 9.27 6.55 -15.67
CA GLY A 165 8.18 7.13 -16.45
C GLY A 165 7.96 6.52 -17.84
N LYS A 166 8.58 5.37 -18.17
CA LYS A 166 8.54 4.71 -19.48
C LYS A 166 8.21 3.22 -19.37
N ASN A 167 7.21 2.88 -18.57
CA ASN A 167 6.84 1.49 -18.27
C ASN A 167 7.99 0.69 -17.64
N GLY A 168 8.84 1.33 -16.84
CA GLY A 168 9.98 0.67 -16.21
C GLY A 168 10.30 1.21 -14.82
N PHE A 169 10.91 0.34 -14.03
CA PHE A 169 11.37 0.66 -12.69
C PHE A 169 12.82 0.20 -12.53
N THR A 170 13.63 1.04 -11.91
CA THR A 170 14.99 0.69 -11.53
C THR A 170 15.04 0.40 -10.04
N SER A 171 15.44 -0.82 -9.66
CA SER A 171 15.66 -1.14 -8.26
C SER A 171 16.91 -0.44 -7.76
N ILE A 172 16.80 0.24 -6.61
CA ILE A 172 17.94 0.74 -5.86
C ILE A 172 18.47 -0.37 -4.95
N THR A 173 19.62 -0.12 -4.33
CA THR A 173 20.21 -1.01 -3.32
C THR A 173 19.21 -1.23 -2.18
N ASP A 174 19.06 -2.49 -1.74
CA ASP A 174 18.20 -2.85 -0.64
C ASP A 174 18.59 -2.06 0.62
N THR A 175 17.59 -1.45 1.26
CA THR A 175 17.76 -0.77 2.55
C THR A 175 17.50 -1.76 3.67
N ALA A 176 18.45 -1.95 4.58
CA ALA A 176 18.26 -2.77 5.76
C ALA A 176 17.13 -2.20 6.62
N ALA A 177 16.31 -3.08 7.18
CA ALA A 177 15.28 -2.76 8.17
C ALA A 177 15.50 -3.63 9.41
N GLU A 178 14.73 -3.37 10.47
CA GLU A 178 14.66 -4.29 11.60
C GLU A 178 13.89 -5.56 11.22
N LYS A 179 13.81 -6.55 12.13
CA LYS A 179 13.28 -7.87 11.78
C LYS A 179 11.80 -7.87 11.45
N GLY A 180 11.49 -8.41 10.27
CA GLY A 180 10.13 -8.62 9.79
C GLY A 180 9.39 -7.34 9.42
N PRO A 181 9.92 -6.47 8.55
CA PRO A 181 9.18 -5.32 8.06
C PRO A 181 7.90 -5.79 7.35
N GLU A 182 6.76 -5.22 7.73
CA GLU A 182 5.45 -5.55 7.14
C GLU A 182 4.77 -4.32 6.55
N TYR A 183 4.52 -3.26 7.34
CA TYR A 183 3.84 -2.05 6.89
C TYR A 183 4.82 -0.91 6.69
N ILE A 184 4.55 -0.11 5.69
CA ILE A 184 5.37 1.06 5.32
C ILE A 184 4.44 2.25 5.12
N VAL A 185 4.76 3.36 5.75
CA VAL A 185 4.11 4.65 5.53
C VAL A 185 5.17 5.64 5.07
N PRO A 186 5.10 6.17 3.85
CA PRO A 186 5.94 7.27 3.43
C PRO A 186 5.43 8.60 3.98
N GLY A 187 6.33 9.53 4.26
CA GLY A 187 6.01 10.87 4.73
C GLY A 187 7.25 11.60 5.20
N ASP A 188 7.16 12.90 5.43
CA ASP A 188 8.24 13.65 6.07
C ASP A 188 8.12 13.51 7.60
N PHE A 189 8.86 12.57 8.19
CA PHE A 189 8.88 12.33 9.64
C PHE A 189 9.99 13.08 10.36
N THR A 190 10.93 13.70 9.65
CA THR A 190 12.04 14.46 10.23
C THR A 190 11.86 15.97 10.14
N GLY A 191 11.03 16.47 9.24
CA GLY A 191 10.72 17.89 9.07
C GLY A 191 11.68 18.60 8.13
N ASP A 192 12.36 17.85 7.28
CA ASP A 192 13.33 18.41 6.33
C ASP A 192 12.75 18.53 4.90
N ASN A 193 11.46 18.21 4.71
CA ASN A 193 10.73 18.14 3.44
C ASN A 193 11.31 17.09 2.45
N ILE A 194 12.05 16.13 2.97
CA ILE A 194 12.51 14.96 2.21
C ILE A 194 11.65 13.76 2.61
N PRO A 195 11.23 12.93 1.64
CA PRO A 195 10.44 11.75 1.96
C PRO A 195 11.20 10.73 2.80
N ASP A 196 10.66 10.42 3.98
CA ASP A 196 11.11 9.38 4.90
C ASP A 196 10.19 8.15 4.80
N LEU A 197 10.56 7.09 5.52
CA LEU A 197 9.70 5.92 5.72
C LEU A 197 9.52 5.62 7.20
N ALA A 198 8.26 5.46 7.63
CA ALA A 198 7.95 4.74 8.86
C ALA A 198 7.71 3.26 8.50
N VAL A 199 8.39 2.34 9.18
CA VAL A 199 8.34 0.90 8.92
C VAL A 199 7.93 0.16 10.19
N ALA A 200 6.83 -0.58 10.15
CA ALA A 200 6.43 -1.46 11.24
C ALA A 200 7.15 -2.81 11.12
N ASN A 201 7.99 -3.11 12.11
CA ASN A 201 8.81 -4.32 12.17
C ASN A 201 8.15 -5.34 13.08
N ARG A 202 7.44 -6.28 12.49
CA ARG A 202 6.60 -7.22 13.23
C ARG A 202 7.37 -8.11 14.19
N ARG A 203 8.50 -8.66 13.77
CA ARG A 203 9.28 -9.59 14.60
C ARG A 203 10.08 -8.90 15.71
N ASP A 204 10.39 -7.62 15.55
CA ASP A 204 11.06 -6.81 16.59
C ASP A 204 10.07 -6.01 17.45
N ALA A 205 8.77 -6.05 17.12
CA ALA A 205 7.73 -5.28 17.83
C ALA A 205 8.10 -3.79 17.94
N SER A 206 8.59 -3.21 16.84
CA SER A 206 9.11 -1.83 16.78
C SER A 206 8.64 -1.11 15.53
N ILE A 207 8.86 0.20 15.51
CA ILE A 207 8.76 1.05 14.32
C ILE A 207 10.12 1.66 14.08
N SER A 208 10.60 1.57 12.84
CA SER A 208 11.78 2.30 12.38
C SER A 208 11.37 3.51 11.57
N ILE A 209 12.03 4.64 11.78
CA ILE A 209 12.00 5.80 10.89
C ILE A 209 13.30 5.82 10.09
N LEU A 210 13.17 5.64 8.79
CA LEU A 210 14.26 5.67 7.84
C LEU A 210 14.28 7.06 7.21
N GLN A 211 15.27 7.87 7.57
CA GLN A 211 15.40 9.23 7.05
C GLN A 211 15.88 9.20 5.58
N GLY A 212 15.15 9.88 4.71
CA GLY A 212 15.44 9.97 3.29
C GLY A 212 16.62 10.87 2.96
N ARG A 213 17.19 10.67 1.76
CA ARG A 213 18.21 11.54 1.18
C ARG A 213 17.71 12.35 -0.02
N GLY A 214 16.46 12.11 -0.46
CA GLY A 214 15.86 12.76 -1.63
C GLY A 214 16.30 12.17 -2.97
N ASP A 215 17.01 11.05 -2.96
CA ASP A 215 17.42 10.29 -4.16
C ASP A 215 16.88 8.85 -4.17
N GLY A 216 15.94 8.57 -3.26
CA GLY A 216 15.37 7.24 -3.02
C GLY A 216 16.21 6.37 -2.09
N THR A 217 17.33 6.85 -1.56
CA THR A 217 18.14 6.16 -0.54
C THR A 217 17.88 6.72 0.86
N PHE A 218 18.29 5.98 1.90
CA PHE A 218 18.03 6.32 3.29
C PHE A 218 19.30 6.34 4.13
N ILE A 219 19.29 7.10 5.21
CA ILE A 219 20.40 7.25 6.16
C ILE A 219 20.39 6.07 7.14
N PHE A 220 21.56 5.52 7.45
CA PHE A 220 21.76 4.51 8.47
C PHE A 220 22.68 5.07 9.57
N PRO A 221 22.47 4.74 10.86
CA PRO A 221 21.41 3.89 11.42
C PRO A 221 20.05 4.58 11.46
N HIS A 222 18.97 3.79 11.48
CA HIS A 222 17.61 4.26 11.60
C HIS A 222 17.22 4.57 13.04
N PHE A 223 16.25 5.48 13.23
CA PHE A 223 15.60 5.64 14.53
C PHE A 223 14.64 4.46 14.75
N ASN A 224 14.79 3.75 15.85
CA ASN A 224 13.94 2.61 16.17
C ASN A 224 13.19 2.79 17.48
N TYR A 225 11.87 2.65 17.44
CA TYR A 225 10.97 2.88 18.56
C TYR A 225 10.24 1.59 18.93
N PRO A 226 10.54 1.00 20.10
CA PRO A 226 9.80 -0.17 20.57
C PRO A 226 8.34 0.17 20.83
N VAL A 227 7.42 -0.59 20.23
CA VAL A 227 5.96 -0.47 20.48
C VAL A 227 5.41 -1.61 21.32
N GLY A 228 6.28 -2.57 21.67
CA GLY A 228 6.02 -3.64 22.63
C GLY A 228 5.03 -4.71 22.17
N ALA A 229 4.64 -4.69 20.89
CA ALA A 229 3.78 -5.71 20.29
C ALA A 229 3.76 -5.57 18.75
N ASN A 230 3.17 -6.58 18.08
CA ASN A 230 3.12 -6.64 16.62
C ASN A 230 2.08 -5.66 16.03
N ALA A 231 2.53 -4.61 15.34
CA ALA A 231 1.64 -3.77 14.55
C ALA A 231 1.12 -4.56 13.33
N LYS A 232 -0.21 -4.60 13.15
CA LYS A 232 -0.89 -5.30 12.05
C LYS A 232 -1.39 -4.37 10.95
N ALA A 233 -1.41 -3.09 11.20
CA ALA A 233 -1.65 -2.04 10.24
C ALA A 233 -1.03 -0.75 10.77
N MET A 234 -0.65 0.13 9.87
CA MET A 234 -0.15 1.46 10.18
C MET A 234 -0.64 2.42 9.10
N VAL A 235 -1.03 3.61 9.52
CA VAL A 235 -1.38 4.72 8.63
C VAL A 235 -0.71 5.99 9.14
N GLY A 236 -0.40 6.91 8.24
CA GLY A 236 0.15 8.22 8.55
C GLY A 236 -0.83 9.30 8.13
N GLU A 237 -1.18 10.19 9.03
CA GLU A 237 -2.02 11.38 8.83
C GLU A 237 -1.71 12.39 9.93
N ASP A 238 -2.14 13.62 9.76
CA ASP A 238 -2.12 14.62 10.83
C ASP A 238 -3.37 14.44 11.72
N PHE A 239 -3.21 13.75 12.86
CA PHE A 239 -4.33 13.42 13.75
C PHE A 239 -4.63 14.52 14.77
N ASN A 240 -3.81 15.56 14.87
CA ASN A 240 -3.96 16.63 15.86
C ASN A 240 -4.02 18.03 15.24
N ASP A 241 -4.06 18.13 13.90
CA ASP A 241 -4.13 19.37 13.12
C ASP A 241 -2.91 20.31 13.35
N ASP A 242 -1.71 19.75 13.59
CA ASP A 242 -0.48 20.53 13.79
C ASP A 242 0.38 20.67 12.52
N GLY A 243 -0.07 20.09 11.40
CA GLY A 243 0.60 20.10 10.11
C GLY A 243 1.70 19.05 9.96
N LEU A 244 1.87 18.16 10.95
CA LEU A 244 2.87 17.11 10.93
C LEU A 244 2.22 15.74 10.72
N THR A 245 2.91 14.86 10.01
CA THR A 245 2.44 13.48 9.85
C THR A 245 2.66 12.70 11.14
N ASP A 246 1.58 12.24 11.74
CA ASP A 246 1.52 11.34 12.88
C ASP A 246 1.36 9.88 12.41
N LEU A 247 1.43 8.92 13.33
CA LEU A 247 1.22 7.51 13.02
C LEU A 247 0.11 6.92 13.89
N ALA A 248 -0.84 6.20 13.27
CA ALA A 248 -1.77 5.35 13.99
C ALA A 248 -1.48 3.87 13.67
N LEU A 249 -1.40 3.04 14.72
CA LEU A 249 -1.05 1.65 14.66
C LEU A 249 -2.13 0.77 15.25
N LEU A 250 -2.47 -0.29 14.54
CA LEU A 250 -3.31 -1.36 15.08
C LEU A 250 -2.44 -2.46 15.67
N ILE A 251 -2.48 -2.62 16.99
CA ILE A 251 -1.79 -3.68 17.73
C ILE A 251 -2.77 -4.82 17.98
N TYR A 252 -2.73 -5.82 17.10
CA TYR A 252 -3.71 -6.91 17.10
C TYR A 252 -3.68 -7.75 18.39
N ASP A 253 -2.50 -8.17 18.82
CA ASP A 253 -2.33 -9.06 19.97
C ASP A 253 -2.80 -8.42 21.30
N LYS A 254 -2.86 -7.11 21.36
CA LYS A 254 -3.33 -6.34 22.52
C LYS A 254 -4.72 -5.72 22.30
N GLN A 255 -5.33 -5.87 21.13
CA GLN A 255 -6.59 -5.23 20.74
C GLN A 255 -6.57 -3.71 20.99
N MET A 256 -5.47 -3.04 20.62
CA MET A 256 -5.25 -1.62 20.85
C MET A 256 -5.04 -0.87 19.53
N LEU A 257 -5.56 0.34 19.50
CA LEU A 257 -5.13 1.38 18.58
C LEU A 257 -4.17 2.30 19.32
N VAL A 258 -2.96 2.49 18.78
CA VAL A 258 -1.95 3.39 19.33
C VAL A 258 -1.78 4.55 18.35
N ILE A 259 -1.83 5.77 18.84
CA ILE A 259 -1.51 6.98 18.08
C ILE A 259 -0.19 7.52 18.61
N ILE A 260 0.76 7.73 17.71
CA ILE A 260 2.06 8.34 17.98
C ILE A 260 2.03 9.71 17.33
N LEU A 261 1.97 10.76 18.15
CA LEU A 261 2.01 12.14 17.69
C LEU A 261 3.47 12.57 17.50
N ARG A 262 3.77 13.08 16.31
CA ARG A 262 5.03 13.76 16.05
C ARG A 262 5.03 15.09 16.81
N LYS A 263 6.16 15.47 17.37
CA LYS A 263 6.34 16.77 17.99
C LYS A 263 7.40 17.56 17.21
N ASN A 264 7.13 18.84 17.00
CA ASN A 264 8.19 19.75 16.60
C ASN A 264 9.31 19.69 17.64
N SER A 265 10.49 19.24 17.26
CA SER A 265 11.67 19.51 18.08
C SER A 265 11.91 21.02 18.01
N SER A 266 11.48 21.76 19.05
CA SER A 266 11.96 23.12 19.21
C SER A 266 13.48 23.06 19.25
N PRO A 267 14.20 23.85 18.45
CA PRO A 267 15.64 23.96 18.65
C PRO A 267 15.86 24.54 20.05
N ASN A 268 16.47 23.73 20.95
CA ASN A 268 17.01 24.24 22.21
C ASN A 268 18.19 25.19 21.93
#